data_e74607187363a38f631503ceacb78c01
#
_entry.id   e74607187363a38f631503ceacb78c01
#
_cell.length_a   1.000
_cell.length_b   1.000
_cell.length_c   1.000
_cell.angle_alpha   90.00
_cell.angle_beta   90.00
_cell.angle_gamma   90.00
#
_symmetry.space_group_name_H-M   'P 1'
#
loop_
_entity.id
_entity.type
_entity.pdbx_description
1 polymer ?
#
loop_
_entity_poly.entity_id
_entity_poly.type
_entity_poly.pdbx_seq_one_letter_code
_entity_poly.pdbx_strand_id
1 'polypeptide(L)'
;MNKIFLVATAIAMVACNNGTQQQQRPQGAVSYPVIVVGEQNTVSNLSYPVNIEGVVNSAVQAKISGYITKVLVDEGQVVTQGQPLFKLETQTLNQSAASAKAAVEVAKVEVDKLVPLVQKNIVSPIQLATAKANLQRAQATYNEVASNIGFAVVKAPVNGVVGAINYREGALVTANNTVLTTVSDVKEVYAYFSMNEKEYLDFLDNTQGKTTAEKLKNLPEASLVLANGQEYAEKGKIQAVTGQIDPTTGSIQFRATFPNPNKLLTNGNSGTIKIPQHFSNSLVIPEVATFEQQGKVFVYKVENDTLKQAIITLKSRADNYAVVESGLKNGDVILAQGLNKVRTGTVIKPQPISMDSLVKKIQPIF
;
A
#
# COMPACT_ATOMS: atom_id res chain seq x y z
N MET A 1 -46.37 56.20 69.09
CA MET A 1 -46.64 55.74 67.71
C MET A 1 -45.55 54.76 67.32
N ASN A 2 -45.63 53.47 67.72
CA ASN A 2 -44.70 52.42 67.27
C ASN A 2 -44.92 51.10 68.04
N LYS A 3 -46.14 50.57 68.09
CA LYS A 3 -46.41 49.23 68.67
C LYS A 3 -47.54 48.44 67.97
N ILE A 4 -47.98 48.84 66.80
CA ILE A 4 -49.14 48.15 66.13
C ILE A 4 -48.75 47.45 64.84
N PHE A 5 -47.41 47.50 64.41
CA PHE A 5 -46.98 46.91 63.13
C PHE A 5 -46.34 45.51 63.25
N LEU A 6 -46.28 44.91 64.45
CA LEU A 6 -45.51 43.66 64.70
C LEU A 6 -46.45 42.43 64.96
N VAL A 7 -47.76 42.54 64.85
CA VAL A 7 -48.68 41.39 65.05
C VAL A 7 -49.29 40.87 63.75
N ALA A 8 -49.22 41.60 62.63
CA ALA A 8 -49.79 41.18 61.33
C ALA A 8 -48.88 40.24 60.49
N THR A 9 -47.63 40.05 60.87
CA THR A 9 -46.67 39.25 60.07
C THR A 9 -46.53 37.78 60.53
N ALA A 10 -47.17 37.38 61.62
CA ALA A 10 -47.04 36.02 62.24
C ALA A 10 -48.13 34.99 61.81
N ILE A 11 -49.18 35.39 61.03
CA ILE A 11 -50.31 34.49 60.66
C ILE A 11 -50.16 33.94 59.20
N ALA A 12 -49.14 34.38 58.39
CA ALA A 12 -48.99 33.98 57.00
C ALA A 12 -48.05 32.76 56.78
N MET A 13 -47.59 32.08 57.81
CA MET A 13 -46.60 30.97 57.67
C MET A 13 -47.12 29.56 57.98
N VAL A 14 -48.42 29.31 57.99
CA VAL A 14 -48.95 27.97 58.31
C VAL A 14 -49.72 27.28 57.17
N ALA A 15 -49.72 27.82 55.94
CA ALA A 15 -50.54 27.28 54.87
C ALA A 15 -49.78 26.90 53.61
N CYS A 16 -48.67 26.16 53.73
CA CYS A 16 -48.05 25.48 52.56
C CYS A 16 -47.21 24.29 52.99
N ASN A 17 -47.79 23.27 53.61
CA ASN A 17 -47.16 21.95 53.76
C ASN A 17 -48.12 20.85 53.33
N ASN A 18 -48.64 20.92 52.07
CA ASN A 18 -49.16 19.78 51.35
C ASN A 18 -48.05 19.36 50.35
N GLY A 19 -47.01 18.70 50.87
CA GLY A 19 -46.08 17.94 50.03
C GLY A 19 -46.86 16.80 49.39
N THR A 20 -47.34 17.06 48.17
CA THR A 20 -47.70 16.01 47.22
C THR A 20 -46.43 15.18 47.03
N GLN A 21 -46.31 14.10 47.75
CA GLN A 21 -45.41 13.01 47.34
C GLN A 21 -45.86 12.62 45.93
N GLN A 22 -45.15 13.15 44.92
CA GLN A 22 -45.17 12.58 43.59
C GLN A 22 -44.71 11.13 43.76
N GLN A 23 -45.67 10.20 43.94
CA GLN A 23 -45.44 8.79 43.72
C GLN A 23 -44.81 8.71 42.31
N GLN A 24 -43.49 8.50 42.29
CA GLN A 24 -42.79 8.01 41.08
C GLN A 24 -43.53 6.74 40.69
N ARG A 25 -44.42 6.87 39.69
CA ARG A 25 -44.98 5.70 39.00
C ARG A 25 -43.77 4.85 38.62
N PRO A 26 -43.74 3.56 38.92
CA PRO A 26 -42.69 2.70 38.45
C PRO A 26 -42.71 2.88 36.91
N GLN A 27 -41.67 3.51 36.37
CA GLN A 27 -41.46 3.56 34.93
C GLN A 27 -41.41 2.11 34.50
N GLY A 28 -42.47 1.65 33.81
CA GLY A 28 -42.50 0.28 33.28
C GLY A 28 -41.20 0.04 32.53
N ALA A 29 -40.57 -1.12 32.73
CA ALA A 29 -39.32 -1.47 32.11
C ALA A 29 -39.37 -1.19 30.60
N VAL A 30 -38.53 -0.27 30.14
CA VAL A 30 -38.48 0.13 28.74
C VAL A 30 -38.03 -1.05 27.90
N SER A 31 -38.69 -1.28 26.78
CA SER A 31 -38.32 -2.36 25.86
C SER A 31 -37.04 -2.00 25.10
N TYR A 32 -36.08 -2.89 25.13
CA TYR A 32 -34.82 -2.75 24.41
C TYR A 32 -34.53 -3.97 23.54
N PRO A 33 -33.97 -3.75 22.31
CA PRO A 33 -33.60 -4.82 21.45
C PRO A 33 -32.40 -5.58 22.02
N VAL A 34 -32.51 -6.89 22.05
CA VAL A 34 -31.43 -7.80 22.52
C VAL A 34 -31.17 -8.87 21.49
N ILE A 35 -29.96 -9.38 21.47
CA ILE A 35 -29.55 -10.54 20.64
C ILE A 35 -29.00 -11.65 21.52
N VAL A 36 -29.18 -12.87 21.07
CA VAL A 36 -28.54 -14.05 21.63
C VAL A 36 -27.22 -14.25 20.91
N VAL A 37 -26.13 -14.29 21.67
CA VAL A 37 -24.78 -14.55 21.15
C VAL A 37 -24.70 -15.98 20.65
N GLY A 38 -24.30 -16.16 19.40
CA GLY A 38 -24.17 -17.46 18.78
C GLY A 38 -22.82 -17.64 18.10
N GLU A 39 -22.46 -18.89 17.88
CA GLU A 39 -21.30 -19.25 17.07
C GLU A 39 -21.68 -19.22 15.59
N GLN A 40 -20.87 -18.54 14.79
CA GLN A 40 -21.05 -18.41 13.35
C GLN A 40 -19.71 -18.51 12.63
N ASN A 41 -19.77 -18.96 11.37
CA ASN A 41 -18.65 -18.83 10.46
C ASN A 41 -18.70 -17.41 9.86
N THR A 42 -17.62 -16.66 9.99
CA THR A 42 -17.54 -15.31 9.46
C THR A 42 -16.19 -15.05 8.80
N VAL A 43 -16.16 -14.06 7.93
CA VAL A 43 -14.93 -13.60 7.29
C VAL A 43 -14.71 -12.15 7.69
N SER A 44 -13.57 -11.87 8.24
CA SER A 44 -13.08 -10.51 8.49
C SER A 44 -12.00 -10.16 7.47
N ASN A 45 -11.81 -8.88 7.20
CA ASN A 45 -10.73 -8.42 6.33
C ASN A 45 -9.71 -7.63 7.15
N LEU A 46 -8.46 -8.06 7.12
CA LEU A 46 -7.36 -7.19 7.51
C LEU A 46 -7.13 -6.18 6.39
N SER A 47 -7.10 -4.91 6.72
CA SER A 47 -7.00 -3.83 5.75
C SER A 47 -5.73 -3.02 5.99
N TYR A 48 -4.87 -2.90 4.97
CA TYR A 48 -3.62 -2.15 5.04
C TYR A 48 -3.52 -1.18 3.86
N PRO A 49 -3.01 0.03 4.08
CA PRO A 49 -2.68 0.92 2.99
C PRO A 49 -1.57 0.32 2.14
N VAL A 50 -1.67 0.47 0.81
CA VAL A 50 -0.67 -0.01 -0.13
C VAL A 50 -0.13 1.09 -1.00
N ASN A 51 1.15 0.93 -1.37
CA ASN A 51 1.78 1.62 -2.48
C ASN A 51 1.93 0.65 -3.66
N ILE A 52 1.49 1.06 -4.84
CA ILE A 52 1.46 0.22 -6.03
C ILE A 52 2.63 0.61 -6.93
N GLU A 53 3.41 -0.40 -7.31
CA GLU A 53 4.57 -0.23 -8.19
C GLU A 53 4.51 -1.23 -9.34
N GLY A 54 5.00 -0.84 -10.50
CA GLY A 54 5.22 -1.78 -11.61
C GLY A 54 6.27 -2.83 -11.22
N VAL A 55 6.15 -4.03 -11.78
CA VAL A 55 7.11 -5.14 -11.53
C VAL A 55 8.55 -4.72 -11.85
N VAL A 56 8.71 -3.94 -12.89
CA VAL A 56 9.99 -3.31 -13.23
C VAL A 56 9.77 -1.81 -13.32
N ASN A 57 10.53 -1.05 -12.56
CA ASN A 57 10.55 0.40 -12.62
C ASN A 57 11.99 0.85 -12.89
N SER A 58 12.26 1.25 -14.11
CA SER A 58 13.62 1.56 -14.57
C SER A 58 13.78 3.05 -14.85
N ALA A 59 14.71 3.69 -14.13
CA ALA A 59 15.12 5.05 -14.41
C ALA A 59 15.90 5.11 -15.72
N VAL A 60 15.48 5.95 -16.65
CA VAL A 60 16.16 6.19 -17.92
C VAL A 60 17.12 7.37 -17.75
N GLN A 61 18.40 7.09 -17.83
CA GLN A 61 19.47 8.08 -17.67
C GLN A 61 20.31 8.17 -18.95
N ALA A 62 20.86 9.37 -19.20
CA ALA A 62 21.83 9.57 -20.25
C ALA A 62 23.18 8.94 -19.85
N LYS A 63 23.85 8.20 -20.76
CA LYS A 63 25.21 7.66 -20.57
C LYS A 63 26.30 8.65 -20.92
N ILE A 64 25.96 9.72 -21.66
CA ILE A 64 26.86 10.81 -22.02
C ILE A 64 26.21 12.14 -21.67
N SER A 65 27.03 13.18 -21.46
CA SER A 65 26.57 14.54 -21.27
C SER A 65 26.32 15.24 -22.60
N GLY A 66 25.33 16.11 -22.65
CA GLY A 66 25.01 16.92 -23.84
C GLY A 66 23.63 17.54 -23.77
N TYR A 67 23.27 18.33 -24.79
CA TYR A 67 21.93 18.94 -24.89
C TYR A 67 20.95 17.96 -25.53
N ILE A 68 19.71 17.93 -25.02
CA ILE A 68 18.62 17.19 -25.67
C ILE A 68 18.23 17.91 -26.94
N THR A 69 18.39 17.26 -28.10
CA THR A 69 17.99 17.80 -29.40
C THR A 69 16.58 17.41 -29.78
N LYS A 70 16.11 16.24 -29.36
CA LYS A 70 14.74 15.76 -29.59
C LYS A 70 14.26 14.87 -28.47
N VAL A 71 12.99 15.00 -28.14
CA VAL A 71 12.20 14.04 -27.34
C VAL A 71 11.32 13.26 -28.32
N LEU A 72 11.43 11.93 -28.34
CA LEU A 72 10.83 11.06 -29.35
C LEU A 72 9.60 10.29 -28.83
N VAL A 73 9.20 10.54 -27.59
CA VAL A 73 8.09 9.86 -26.91
C VAL A 73 7.32 10.86 -26.04
N ASP A 74 6.09 10.51 -25.71
CA ASP A 74 5.25 11.25 -24.80
C ASP A 74 5.06 10.52 -23.46
N GLU A 75 4.69 11.27 -22.43
CA GLU A 75 4.31 10.73 -21.12
C GLU A 75 3.11 9.80 -21.26
N GLY A 76 3.13 8.64 -20.59
CA GLY A 76 2.09 7.61 -20.70
C GLY A 76 2.17 6.74 -21.96
N GLN A 77 3.10 7.01 -22.88
CA GLN A 77 3.27 6.21 -24.10
C GLN A 77 3.80 4.81 -23.76
N VAL A 78 3.26 3.79 -24.41
CA VAL A 78 3.79 2.41 -24.34
C VAL A 78 4.99 2.30 -25.25
N VAL A 79 6.10 1.80 -24.73
CA VAL A 79 7.36 1.61 -25.44
C VAL A 79 7.88 0.18 -25.31
N THR A 80 8.70 -0.22 -26.29
CA THR A 80 9.40 -1.51 -26.29
C THR A 80 10.87 -1.31 -25.93
N GLN A 81 11.50 -2.35 -25.35
CA GLN A 81 12.93 -2.35 -25.06
C GLN A 81 13.74 -1.99 -26.31
N GLY A 82 14.69 -1.07 -26.16
CA GLY A 82 15.53 -0.59 -27.26
C GLY A 82 14.92 0.54 -28.10
N GLN A 83 13.64 0.89 -27.90
CA GLN A 83 13.00 2.01 -28.58
C GLN A 83 13.67 3.33 -28.22
N PRO A 84 14.03 4.20 -29.21
CA PRO A 84 14.56 5.53 -28.95
C PRO A 84 13.57 6.41 -28.19
N LEU A 85 14.04 7.06 -27.11
CA LEU A 85 13.26 7.96 -26.28
C LEU A 85 13.73 9.41 -26.39
N PHE A 86 15.06 9.62 -26.37
CA PHE A 86 15.67 10.96 -26.47
C PHE A 86 16.86 10.90 -27.42
N LYS A 87 17.14 12.04 -28.04
CA LYS A 87 18.34 12.24 -28.85
C LYS A 87 19.13 13.41 -28.28
N LEU A 88 20.41 13.16 -28.02
CA LEU A 88 21.36 14.17 -27.57
C LEU A 88 22.14 14.73 -28.74
N GLU A 89 22.74 15.90 -28.55
CA GLU A 89 23.64 16.50 -29.49
C GLU A 89 24.90 15.65 -29.69
N THR A 90 25.34 15.50 -30.95
CA THR A 90 26.50 14.65 -31.29
C THR A 90 27.55 15.38 -32.10
N GLN A 91 27.45 16.71 -32.29
CA GLN A 91 28.34 17.45 -33.21
C GLN A 91 29.81 17.28 -32.82
N THR A 92 30.16 17.49 -31.54
CA THR A 92 31.54 17.34 -31.04
C THR A 92 32.00 15.89 -31.08
N LEU A 93 31.12 14.93 -30.81
CA LEU A 93 31.41 13.50 -30.88
C LEU A 93 31.67 13.05 -32.32
N ASN A 94 30.90 13.57 -33.29
CA ASN A 94 31.10 13.29 -34.70
C ASN A 94 32.47 13.81 -35.20
N GLN A 95 32.90 15.00 -34.76
CA GLN A 95 34.22 15.53 -35.06
C GLN A 95 35.33 14.68 -34.45
N SER A 96 35.15 14.27 -33.19
CA SER A 96 36.12 13.37 -32.54
C SER A 96 36.19 12.00 -33.22
N ALA A 97 35.07 11.45 -33.69
CA ALA A 97 35.01 10.21 -34.45
C ALA A 97 35.72 10.35 -35.79
N ALA A 98 35.53 11.47 -36.50
CA ALA A 98 36.23 11.74 -37.75
C ALA A 98 37.77 11.80 -37.53
N SER A 99 38.22 12.48 -36.51
CA SER A 99 39.64 12.52 -36.12
C SER A 99 40.22 11.13 -35.78
N ALA A 100 39.51 10.36 -34.94
CA ALA A 100 39.90 9.00 -34.57
C ALA A 100 39.94 8.06 -35.79
N LYS A 101 38.98 8.20 -36.71
CA LYS A 101 38.95 7.46 -37.97
C LYS A 101 40.18 7.78 -38.86
N ALA A 102 40.55 9.05 -38.97
CA ALA A 102 41.76 9.46 -39.73
C ALA A 102 43.03 8.81 -39.12
N ALA A 103 43.10 8.73 -37.77
CA ALA A 103 44.23 8.04 -37.10
C ALA A 103 44.28 6.53 -37.42
N VAL A 104 43.10 5.88 -37.53
CA VAL A 104 43.04 4.47 -37.99
C VAL A 104 43.55 4.33 -39.41
N GLU A 105 43.17 5.21 -40.36
CA GLU A 105 43.61 5.17 -41.74
C GLU A 105 45.15 5.36 -41.84
N VAL A 106 45.70 6.32 -41.10
CA VAL A 106 47.19 6.50 -41.04
C VAL A 106 47.90 5.22 -40.54
N ALA A 107 47.41 4.65 -39.45
CA ALA A 107 48.00 3.43 -38.89
C ALA A 107 47.86 2.23 -39.83
N LYS A 108 46.74 2.14 -40.55
CA LYS A 108 46.48 1.12 -41.56
C LYS A 108 47.45 1.25 -42.74
N VAL A 109 47.63 2.44 -43.32
CA VAL A 109 48.61 2.70 -44.40
C VAL A 109 50.03 2.27 -43.99
N GLU A 110 50.45 2.52 -42.73
CA GLU A 110 51.77 2.10 -42.27
C GLU A 110 51.90 0.57 -42.21
N VAL A 111 50.85 -0.14 -41.76
CA VAL A 111 50.81 -1.63 -41.79
C VAL A 111 50.89 -2.12 -43.25
N ASP A 112 50.05 -1.57 -44.13
CA ASP A 112 49.95 -1.97 -45.55
C ASP A 112 51.31 -1.73 -46.28
N LYS A 113 52.04 -0.67 -45.93
CA LYS A 113 53.38 -0.38 -46.43
C LYS A 113 54.40 -1.40 -45.93
N LEU A 114 54.36 -1.79 -44.64
CA LEU A 114 55.33 -2.67 -44.00
C LEU A 114 55.14 -4.16 -44.40
N VAL A 115 53.91 -4.60 -44.67
CA VAL A 115 53.63 -5.99 -45.06
C VAL A 115 54.50 -6.49 -46.20
N PRO A 116 54.56 -5.85 -47.38
CA PRO A 116 55.38 -6.32 -48.52
C PRO A 116 56.88 -6.20 -48.24
N LEU A 117 57.32 -5.25 -47.39
CA LEU A 117 58.71 -5.07 -47.06
C LEU A 117 59.22 -6.20 -46.12
N VAL A 118 58.40 -6.63 -45.18
CA VAL A 118 58.72 -7.80 -44.32
C VAL A 118 58.74 -9.08 -45.13
N GLN A 119 57.78 -9.27 -46.09
CA GLN A 119 57.76 -10.42 -46.99
C GLN A 119 59.05 -10.55 -47.84
N LYS A 120 59.64 -9.37 -48.15
CA LYS A 120 60.95 -9.32 -48.89
C LYS A 120 62.14 -9.29 -47.97
N ASN A 121 61.99 -9.49 -46.67
CA ASN A 121 63.08 -9.42 -45.65
C ASN A 121 63.83 -8.06 -45.63
N ILE A 122 63.19 -6.96 -46.03
CA ILE A 122 63.79 -5.61 -46.08
C ILE A 122 63.67 -4.95 -44.67
N VAL A 123 62.63 -5.25 -43.91
CA VAL A 123 62.39 -4.72 -42.56
C VAL A 123 62.12 -5.83 -41.58
N SER A 124 62.38 -5.59 -40.28
CA SER A 124 62.17 -6.55 -39.23
C SER A 124 60.70 -6.88 -39.02
N PRO A 125 60.34 -8.16 -38.78
CA PRO A 125 58.97 -8.56 -38.36
C PRO A 125 58.47 -7.82 -37.11
N ILE A 126 59.39 -7.40 -36.21
CA ILE A 126 59.05 -6.61 -35.01
C ILE A 126 58.45 -5.24 -35.40
N GLN A 127 58.97 -4.59 -36.46
CA GLN A 127 58.40 -3.30 -36.93
C GLN A 127 56.97 -3.48 -37.39
N LEU A 128 56.66 -4.54 -38.15
CA LEU A 128 55.28 -4.85 -38.57
C LEU A 128 54.40 -5.17 -37.38
N ALA A 129 54.90 -5.92 -36.38
CA ALA A 129 54.16 -6.23 -35.16
C ALA A 129 53.81 -4.92 -34.38
N THR A 130 54.74 -3.98 -34.28
CA THR A 130 54.54 -2.67 -33.67
C THR A 130 53.50 -1.84 -34.43
N ALA A 131 53.59 -1.80 -35.77
CA ALA A 131 52.63 -1.09 -36.61
C ALA A 131 51.21 -1.70 -36.45
N LYS A 132 51.07 -3.01 -36.43
CA LYS A 132 49.81 -3.70 -36.17
C LYS A 132 49.23 -3.35 -34.78
N ALA A 133 50.06 -3.34 -33.74
CA ALA A 133 49.65 -2.94 -32.39
C ALA A 133 49.16 -1.47 -32.36
N ASN A 134 49.82 -0.58 -33.09
CA ASN A 134 49.38 0.81 -33.23
C ASN A 134 48.03 0.94 -33.97
N LEU A 135 47.82 0.17 -35.05
CA LEU A 135 46.53 0.11 -35.74
C LEU A 135 45.45 -0.40 -34.82
N GLN A 136 45.69 -1.45 -34.06
CA GLN A 136 44.70 -1.98 -33.08
C GLN A 136 44.35 -0.95 -32.00
N ARG A 137 45.31 -0.19 -31.49
CA ARG A 137 45.09 0.89 -30.55
C ARG A 137 44.23 2.01 -31.15
N ALA A 138 44.57 2.48 -32.38
CA ALA A 138 43.79 3.49 -33.08
C ALA A 138 42.35 3.02 -33.34
N GLN A 139 42.16 1.75 -33.74
CA GLN A 139 40.83 1.15 -33.91
C GLN A 139 40.05 1.09 -32.61
N ALA A 140 40.67 0.76 -31.48
CA ALA A 140 40.02 0.76 -30.17
C ALA A 140 39.52 2.17 -29.77
N THR A 141 40.37 3.19 -29.99
CA THR A 141 39.98 4.60 -29.74
C THR A 141 38.80 5.04 -30.63
N TYR A 142 38.84 4.68 -31.92
CA TYR A 142 37.68 4.98 -32.80
C TYR A 142 36.42 4.28 -32.33
N ASN A 143 36.47 3.02 -31.95
CA ASN A 143 35.35 2.24 -31.48
C ASN A 143 34.75 2.84 -30.18
N GLU A 144 35.60 3.35 -29.27
CA GLU A 144 35.16 4.05 -28.06
C GLU A 144 34.31 5.29 -28.40
N VAL A 145 34.85 6.17 -29.30
CA VAL A 145 34.11 7.38 -29.71
C VAL A 145 32.81 7.03 -30.45
N ALA A 146 32.87 6.01 -31.33
CA ALA A 146 31.69 5.54 -32.07
C ALA A 146 30.60 5.00 -31.11
N SER A 147 31.02 4.30 -30.03
CA SER A 147 30.09 3.84 -29.00
C SER A 147 29.44 5.00 -28.24
N ASN A 148 30.19 6.06 -27.94
CA ASN A 148 29.68 7.27 -27.31
C ASN A 148 28.63 7.97 -28.20
N ILE A 149 28.81 7.99 -29.53
CA ILE A 149 27.79 8.48 -30.46
C ILE A 149 26.53 7.60 -30.39
N GLY A 150 26.68 6.29 -30.26
CA GLY A 150 25.57 5.37 -30.06
C GLY A 150 24.78 5.65 -28.79
N PHE A 151 25.44 6.07 -27.72
CA PHE A 151 24.81 6.46 -26.45
C PHE A 151 24.08 7.82 -26.50
N ALA A 152 24.29 8.63 -27.52
CA ALA A 152 23.53 9.86 -27.74
C ALA A 152 22.06 9.60 -28.07
N VAL A 153 21.72 8.39 -28.51
CA VAL A 153 20.33 7.94 -28.61
C VAL A 153 19.99 7.16 -27.36
N VAL A 154 19.30 7.82 -26.43
CA VAL A 154 18.84 7.19 -25.19
C VAL A 154 17.62 6.32 -25.51
N LYS A 155 17.70 5.04 -25.13
CA LYS A 155 16.71 4.01 -25.46
C LYS A 155 16.02 3.48 -24.22
N ALA A 156 14.81 2.94 -24.39
CA ALA A 156 14.08 2.26 -23.32
C ALA A 156 14.84 1.02 -22.85
N PRO A 157 15.14 0.88 -21.55
CA PRO A 157 15.84 -0.27 -21.00
C PRO A 157 14.96 -1.52 -20.92
N VAL A 158 13.65 -1.34 -20.82
CA VAL A 158 12.63 -2.39 -20.67
C VAL A 158 11.39 -2.06 -21.50
N ASN A 159 10.51 -3.04 -21.68
CA ASN A 159 9.16 -2.77 -22.18
C ASN A 159 8.33 -2.13 -21.07
N GLY A 160 7.48 -1.16 -21.39
CA GLY A 160 6.66 -0.54 -20.36
C GLY A 160 5.97 0.74 -20.80
N VAL A 161 5.56 1.53 -19.83
CA VAL A 161 4.93 2.84 -19.99
C VAL A 161 5.92 3.91 -19.54
N VAL A 162 6.04 4.96 -20.35
CA VAL A 162 6.90 6.13 -20.06
C VAL A 162 6.24 6.95 -18.95
N GLY A 163 6.99 7.23 -17.90
CA GLY A 163 6.59 8.13 -16.82
C GLY A 163 6.72 9.61 -17.19
N ALA A 164 6.80 10.48 -16.18
CA ALA A 164 7.00 11.91 -16.39
C ALA A 164 8.34 12.18 -17.11
N ILE A 165 8.32 13.13 -18.05
CA ILE A 165 9.50 13.60 -18.78
C ILE A 165 10.07 14.81 -18.06
N ASN A 166 11.16 14.59 -17.30
CA ASN A 166 11.75 15.62 -16.46
C ASN A 166 12.52 16.70 -17.24
N TYR A 167 13.02 16.35 -18.44
CA TYR A 167 13.85 17.23 -19.26
C TYR A 167 13.36 17.23 -20.70
N ARG A 168 13.25 18.42 -21.29
CA ARG A 168 12.76 18.63 -22.64
C ARG A 168 13.87 19.10 -23.57
N GLU A 169 13.55 19.33 -24.85
CA GLU A 169 14.49 19.83 -25.85
C GLU A 169 15.17 21.11 -25.38
N GLY A 170 16.48 21.21 -25.62
CA GLY A 170 17.34 22.30 -25.16
C GLY A 170 17.90 22.15 -23.75
N ALA A 171 17.47 21.17 -22.96
CA ALA A 171 18.02 20.94 -21.64
C ALA A 171 19.40 20.29 -21.71
N LEU A 172 20.31 20.71 -20.83
CA LEU A 172 21.60 20.07 -20.63
C LEU A 172 21.44 18.90 -19.65
N VAL A 173 21.96 17.75 -20.02
CA VAL A 173 21.96 16.54 -19.20
C VAL A 173 23.38 16.08 -18.90
N THR A 174 23.56 15.48 -17.73
CA THR A 174 24.85 14.96 -17.25
C THR A 174 24.82 13.44 -17.23
N ALA A 175 25.90 12.83 -17.71
CA ALA A 175 26.03 11.37 -17.77
C ALA A 175 25.84 10.72 -16.40
N ASN A 176 25.07 9.62 -16.35
CA ASN A 176 24.81 8.76 -15.20
C ASN A 176 24.24 9.46 -13.94
N ASN A 177 23.79 10.70 -14.07
CA ASN A 177 23.23 11.47 -12.96
C ASN A 177 21.81 11.99 -13.23
N THR A 178 21.52 12.38 -14.50
CA THR A 178 20.26 12.98 -14.86
C THR A 178 19.24 11.91 -15.26
N VAL A 179 18.17 11.76 -14.44
CA VAL A 179 17.03 10.89 -14.77
C VAL A 179 16.10 11.66 -15.71
N LEU A 180 16.03 11.23 -16.96
CA LEU A 180 15.22 11.84 -18.01
C LEU A 180 13.75 11.50 -17.86
N THR A 181 13.47 10.23 -17.61
CA THR A 181 12.15 9.66 -17.37
C THR A 181 12.28 8.32 -16.67
N THR A 182 11.18 7.68 -16.36
CA THR A 182 11.12 6.28 -15.93
C THR A 182 10.34 5.47 -16.95
N VAL A 183 10.68 4.17 -17.10
CA VAL A 183 9.89 3.22 -17.86
C VAL A 183 9.48 2.09 -16.94
N SER A 184 8.16 1.91 -16.74
CA SER A 184 7.61 0.94 -15.81
C SER A 184 6.85 -0.15 -16.55
N ASP A 185 7.20 -1.42 -16.31
CA ASP A 185 6.36 -2.54 -16.76
C ASP A 185 5.21 -2.73 -15.76
N VAL A 186 4.01 -2.46 -16.24
CA VAL A 186 2.77 -2.49 -15.46
C VAL A 186 1.81 -3.59 -15.92
N LYS A 187 2.29 -4.64 -16.60
CA LYS A 187 1.45 -5.82 -16.93
C LYS A 187 0.96 -6.53 -15.67
N GLU A 188 1.81 -6.61 -14.69
CA GLU A 188 1.52 -6.96 -13.32
C GLU A 188 2.03 -5.82 -12.44
N VAL A 189 1.45 -5.67 -11.26
CA VAL A 189 1.88 -4.68 -10.30
C VAL A 189 2.10 -5.30 -8.94
N TYR A 190 3.01 -4.72 -8.20
CA TYR A 190 3.26 -5.05 -6.81
C TYR A 190 2.55 -4.03 -5.93
N ALA A 191 1.76 -4.53 -4.99
CA ALA A 191 1.19 -3.74 -3.91
C ALA A 191 2.01 -4.00 -2.65
N TYR A 192 2.74 -3.00 -2.20
CA TYR A 192 3.54 -3.06 -0.97
C TYR A 192 2.72 -2.56 0.20
N PHE A 193 2.71 -3.31 1.28
CA PHE A 193 2.06 -2.94 2.54
C PHE A 193 2.91 -3.38 3.73
N SER A 194 2.71 -2.72 4.86
CA SER A 194 3.43 -3.02 6.09
C SER A 194 2.47 -3.50 7.17
N MET A 195 2.91 -4.48 7.93
CA MET A 195 2.20 -5.05 9.06
C MET A 195 3.08 -4.91 10.29
N ASN A 196 2.53 -4.56 11.46
CA ASN A 196 3.33 -4.52 12.67
C ASN A 196 3.73 -5.93 13.12
N GLU A 197 4.78 -6.05 13.91
CA GLU A 197 5.34 -7.33 14.35
C GLU A 197 4.32 -8.21 15.07
N LYS A 198 3.49 -7.62 15.92
CA LYS A 198 2.46 -8.37 16.65
C LYS A 198 1.43 -8.97 15.69
N GLU A 199 0.90 -8.16 14.78
CA GLU A 199 -0.07 -8.63 13.77
C GLU A 199 0.54 -9.68 12.86
N TYR A 200 1.82 -9.54 12.52
CA TYR A 200 2.55 -10.54 11.72
C TYR A 200 2.65 -11.88 12.44
N LEU A 201 2.97 -11.89 13.73
CA LEU A 201 3.04 -13.11 14.52
C LEU A 201 1.65 -13.75 14.67
N ASP A 202 0.63 -12.96 15.00
CA ASP A 202 -0.76 -13.39 15.08
C ASP A 202 -1.26 -13.97 13.73
N PHE A 203 -0.86 -13.35 12.62
CA PHE A 203 -1.17 -13.80 11.28
C PHE A 203 -0.50 -15.13 10.93
N LEU A 204 0.77 -15.29 11.30
CA LEU A 204 1.48 -16.56 11.12
C LEU A 204 0.88 -17.68 11.98
N ASP A 205 0.50 -17.42 13.21
CA ASP A 205 -0.07 -18.42 14.12
C ASP A 205 -1.44 -18.92 13.63
N ASN A 206 -2.23 -18.05 13.02
CA ASN A 206 -3.54 -18.40 12.46
C ASN A 206 -3.47 -19.03 11.05
N THR A 207 -2.28 -19.07 10.41
CA THR A 207 -2.13 -19.62 9.07
C THR A 207 -1.57 -21.05 9.12
N GLN A 208 -2.17 -21.97 8.35
CA GLN A 208 -1.74 -23.37 8.25
C GLN A 208 -0.38 -23.48 7.56
N GLY A 209 0.52 -24.27 8.12
CA GLY A 209 1.85 -24.55 7.58
C GLY A 209 2.88 -24.74 8.70
N LYS A 210 3.93 -25.51 8.42
CA LYS A 210 5.03 -25.76 9.37
C LYS A 210 6.13 -24.69 9.27
N THR A 211 6.30 -24.13 8.09
CA THR A 211 7.32 -23.08 7.83
C THR A 211 6.64 -21.80 7.37
N THR A 212 7.32 -20.66 7.54
CA THR A 212 6.83 -19.36 7.04
C THR A 212 6.54 -19.40 5.55
N ALA A 213 7.36 -20.09 4.76
CA ALA A 213 7.16 -20.23 3.33
C ALA A 213 5.90 -21.04 2.96
N GLU A 214 5.59 -22.09 3.74
CA GLU A 214 4.34 -22.83 3.57
C GLU A 214 3.12 -22.02 3.96
N LYS A 215 3.22 -21.30 5.09
CA LYS A 215 2.17 -20.39 5.56
C LYS A 215 1.85 -19.31 4.52
N LEU A 216 2.88 -18.69 3.93
CA LEU A 216 2.70 -17.69 2.87
C LEU A 216 2.03 -18.25 1.60
N LYS A 217 2.28 -19.52 1.24
CA LYS A 217 1.62 -20.17 0.10
C LYS A 217 0.15 -20.47 0.36
N ASN A 218 -0.22 -20.66 1.63
CA ASN A 218 -1.58 -20.99 2.04
C ASN A 218 -2.43 -19.77 2.33
N LEU A 219 -1.89 -18.56 2.08
CA LEU A 219 -2.64 -17.33 2.25
C LEU A 219 -3.77 -17.23 1.23
N PRO A 220 -4.92 -16.71 1.64
CA PRO A 220 -6.00 -16.41 0.71
C PRO A 220 -5.58 -15.31 -0.27
N GLU A 221 -6.23 -15.28 -1.43
CA GLU A 221 -6.05 -14.18 -2.35
C GLU A 221 -6.57 -12.87 -1.73
N ALA A 222 -5.82 -11.81 -1.94
CA ALA A 222 -6.15 -10.49 -1.43
C ALA A 222 -6.95 -9.69 -2.45
N SER A 223 -7.85 -8.85 -1.96
CA SER A 223 -8.55 -7.83 -2.76
C SER A 223 -7.82 -6.51 -2.66
N LEU A 224 -7.93 -5.68 -3.69
CA LEU A 224 -7.41 -4.32 -3.70
C LEU A 224 -8.56 -3.33 -3.83
N VAL A 225 -8.63 -2.37 -2.93
CA VAL A 225 -9.56 -1.23 -3.03
C VAL A 225 -8.76 -0.02 -3.48
N LEU A 226 -9.19 0.57 -4.58
CA LEU A 226 -8.54 1.73 -5.19
C LEU A 226 -8.80 3.00 -4.38
N ALA A 227 -8.06 4.06 -4.64
CA ALA A 227 -8.20 5.35 -3.95
C ALA A 227 -9.60 5.98 -4.07
N ASN A 228 -10.36 5.62 -5.11
CA ASN A 228 -11.76 6.06 -5.28
C ASN A 228 -12.79 5.20 -4.53
N GLY A 229 -12.33 4.22 -3.72
CA GLY A 229 -13.19 3.31 -2.96
C GLY A 229 -13.72 2.10 -3.77
N GLN A 230 -13.43 1.99 -5.06
CA GLN A 230 -13.86 0.84 -5.87
C GLN A 230 -12.93 -0.36 -5.64
N GLU A 231 -13.52 -1.56 -5.55
CA GLU A 231 -12.75 -2.79 -5.50
C GLU A 231 -12.22 -3.13 -6.89
N TYR A 232 -10.91 -3.41 -6.98
CA TYR A 232 -10.26 -3.85 -8.20
C TYR A 232 -10.72 -5.25 -8.57
N ALA A 233 -10.98 -5.49 -9.86
CA ALA A 233 -11.59 -6.74 -10.32
C ALA A 233 -10.69 -7.97 -10.13
N GLU A 234 -9.37 -7.79 -10.28
CA GLU A 234 -8.41 -8.88 -10.16
C GLU A 234 -8.00 -9.09 -8.71
N LYS A 235 -7.81 -10.34 -8.31
CA LYS A 235 -7.28 -10.70 -7.00
C LYS A 235 -5.77 -10.82 -7.04
N GLY A 236 -5.15 -10.48 -5.92
CA GLY A 236 -3.71 -10.52 -5.77
C GLY A 236 -3.24 -11.67 -4.89
N LYS A 237 -2.03 -12.16 -5.18
CA LYS A 237 -1.37 -13.19 -4.38
C LYS A 237 -0.29 -12.55 -3.52
N ILE A 238 -0.38 -12.75 -2.22
CA ILE A 238 0.65 -12.31 -1.29
C ILE A 238 1.88 -13.20 -1.48
N GLN A 239 2.98 -12.56 -1.78
CA GLN A 239 4.27 -13.20 -1.95
C GLN A 239 5.23 -12.62 -0.92
N ALA A 240 6.45 -12.99 -0.99
CA ALA A 240 7.55 -12.67 -0.13
C ALA A 240 7.45 -11.40 0.72
N VAL A 241 8.01 -11.56 1.83
CA VAL A 241 8.28 -10.56 2.84
C VAL A 241 9.76 -10.26 2.80
N THR A 242 10.18 -9.08 3.14
CA THR A 242 11.59 -8.68 3.21
C THR A 242 12.42 -9.53 4.18
N GLY A 243 11.81 -10.40 4.99
CA GLY A 243 12.48 -11.29 5.93
C GLY A 243 13.14 -10.58 7.12
N GLN A 244 12.99 -9.28 7.22
CA GLN A 244 13.53 -8.44 8.30
C GLN A 244 12.45 -7.49 8.79
N ILE A 245 12.39 -7.33 10.11
CA ILE A 245 11.57 -6.30 10.75
C ILE A 245 12.39 -5.01 10.74
N ASP A 246 11.79 -3.93 10.28
CA ASP A 246 12.38 -2.60 10.38
C ASP A 246 12.44 -2.19 11.87
N PRO A 247 13.63 -2.03 12.46
CA PRO A 247 13.75 -1.71 13.88
C PRO A 247 13.24 -0.30 14.23
N THR A 248 13.09 0.57 13.24
CA THR A 248 12.62 1.95 13.45
C THR A 248 11.11 2.00 13.60
N THR A 249 10.40 1.19 12.82
CA THR A 249 8.93 1.18 12.77
C THR A 249 8.31 -0.03 13.45
N GLY A 250 9.10 -1.07 13.80
CA GLY A 250 8.60 -2.35 14.32
C GLY A 250 7.66 -3.06 13.34
N SER A 251 7.84 -2.84 12.04
CA SER A 251 6.97 -3.39 11.01
C SER A 251 7.73 -4.26 10.02
N ILE A 252 7.01 -5.15 9.38
CA ILE A 252 7.50 -6.01 8.31
C ILE A 252 6.76 -5.68 7.02
N GLN A 253 7.50 -5.57 5.92
CA GLN A 253 6.94 -5.24 4.63
C GLN A 253 6.55 -6.49 3.83
N PHE A 254 5.34 -6.51 3.34
CA PHE A 254 4.79 -7.52 2.45
C PHE A 254 4.62 -6.97 1.03
N ARG A 255 4.55 -7.90 0.09
CA ARG A 255 4.27 -7.63 -1.30
C ARG A 255 3.17 -8.56 -1.80
N ALA A 256 2.14 -8.00 -2.43
CA ALA A 256 1.16 -8.76 -3.17
C ALA A 256 1.27 -8.45 -4.66
N THR A 257 1.17 -9.48 -5.51
CA THR A 257 1.20 -9.32 -6.97
C THR A 257 -0.21 -9.35 -7.51
N PHE A 258 -0.58 -8.32 -8.27
CA PHE A 258 -1.88 -8.21 -8.93
C PHE A 258 -1.70 -8.22 -10.45
N PRO A 259 -2.46 -9.04 -11.20
CA PRO A 259 -2.55 -8.91 -12.65
C PRO A 259 -3.13 -7.53 -13.03
N ASN A 260 -2.65 -6.95 -14.13
CA ASN A 260 -3.13 -5.65 -14.58
C ASN A 260 -3.37 -5.63 -16.10
N PRO A 261 -4.32 -6.46 -16.60
CA PRO A 261 -4.56 -6.65 -18.03
C PRO A 261 -4.97 -5.36 -18.72
N ASN A 262 -5.76 -4.53 -18.04
CA ASN A 262 -6.28 -3.26 -18.59
C ASN A 262 -5.36 -2.06 -18.33
N LYS A 263 -4.18 -2.27 -17.71
CA LYS A 263 -3.23 -1.22 -17.35
C LYS A 263 -3.84 -0.06 -16.54
N LEU A 264 -4.89 -0.37 -15.77
CA LEU A 264 -5.58 0.62 -14.92
C LEU A 264 -4.66 1.08 -13.77
N LEU A 265 -3.88 0.14 -13.24
CA LEU A 265 -2.92 0.42 -12.18
C LEU A 265 -1.62 0.92 -12.79
N THR A 266 -1.15 2.04 -12.28
CA THR A 266 0.11 2.67 -12.69
C THR A 266 1.08 2.73 -11.53
N ASN A 267 2.35 2.90 -11.83
CA ASN A 267 3.38 3.09 -10.80
C ASN A 267 3.07 4.35 -9.98
N GLY A 268 3.08 4.22 -8.64
CA GLY A 268 2.77 5.32 -7.72
C GLY A 268 1.29 5.43 -7.31
N ASN A 269 0.39 4.56 -7.81
CA ASN A 269 -0.96 4.50 -7.28
C ASN A 269 -0.96 4.08 -5.81
N SER A 270 -1.99 4.51 -5.07
CA SER A 270 -2.27 4.08 -3.71
C SER A 270 -3.62 3.37 -3.63
N GLY A 271 -3.82 2.64 -2.55
CA GLY A 271 -5.06 1.92 -2.30
C GLY A 271 -5.04 1.25 -0.94
N THR A 272 -5.95 0.33 -0.73
CA THR A 272 -6.04 -0.50 0.47
C THR A 272 -6.14 -1.97 0.06
N ILE A 273 -5.21 -2.80 0.54
CA ILE A 273 -5.31 -4.25 0.39
C ILE A 273 -6.20 -4.81 1.48
N LYS A 274 -7.10 -5.73 1.13
CA LYS A 274 -7.94 -6.48 2.05
C LYS A 274 -7.56 -7.95 1.99
N ILE A 275 -7.17 -8.50 3.14
CA ILE A 275 -6.76 -9.90 3.30
C ILE A 275 -7.84 -10.60 4.11
N PRO A 276 -8.61 -11.53 3.51
CA PRO A 276 -9.67 -12.20 4.21
C PRO A 276 -9.12 -13.15 5.28
N GLN A 277 -9.69 -13.08 6.47
CA GLN A 277 -9.48 -14.03 7.57
C GLN A 277 -10.76 -14.79 7.84
N HIS A 278 -10.69 -16.12 7.79
CA HIS A 278 -11.82 -17.00 8.06
C HIS A 278 -11.84 -17.38 9.54
N PHE A 279 -12.98 -17.16 10.17
CA PHE A 279 -13.24 -17.57 11.55
C PHE A 279 -14.35 -18.62 11.53
N SER A 280 -14.02 -19.83 11.95
CA SER A 280 -14.97 -20.93 12.06
C SER A 280 -15.43 -21.08 13.52
N ASN A 281 -16.73 -21.33 13.72
CA ASN A 281 -17.32 -21.56 15.05
C ASN A 281 -16.91 -20.51 16.09
N SER A 282 -16.93 -19.23 15.68
CA SER A 282 -16.52 -18.11 16.54
C SER A 282 -17.74 -17.36 17.03
N LEU A 283 -17.69 -16.87 18.28
CA LEU A 283 -18.73 -15.99 18.81
C LEU A 283 -18.69 -14.67 18.06
N VAL A 284 -19.81 -14.32 17.43
CA VAL A 284 -19.94 -13.11 16.62
C VAL A 284 -21.06 -12.24 17.18
N ILE A 285 -20.80 -10.96 17.34
CA ILE A 285 -21.76 -9.95 17.79
C ILE A 285 -21.76 -8.76 16.84
N PRO A 286 -22.86 -7.99 16.72
CA PRO A 286 -22.84 -6.74 15.98
C PRO A 286 -21.91 -5.73 16.64
N GLU A 287 -21.11 -5.00 15.88
CA GLU A 287 -20.20 -4.00 16.42
C GLU A 287 -20.95 -2.89 17.17
N VAL A 288 -22.16 -2.53 16.72
CA VAL A 288 -23.04 -1.56 17.39
C VAL A 288 -23.49 -1.98 18.80
N ALA A 289 -23.36 -3.26 19.16
CA ALA A 289 -23.64 -3.76 20.50
C ALA A 289 -22.43 -3.61 21.45
N THR A 290 -21.32 -3.07 20.98
CA THR A 290 -20.11 -2.84 21.76
C THR A 290 -19.91 -1.36 22.03
N PHE A 291 -19.23 -1.04 23.14
CA PHE A 291 -18.74 0.32 23.40
C PHE A 291 -17.38 0.25 24.07
N GLU A 292 -16.59 1.28 23.84
CA GLU A 292 -15.23 1.36 24.35
C GLU A 292 -15.16 2.38 25.49
N GLN A 293 -14.49 1.99 26.57
CA GLN A 293 -14.23 2.86 27.70
C GLN A 293 -12.84 2.56 28.26
N GLN A 294 -12.00 3.57 28.39
CA GLN A 294 -10.62 3.44 28.92
C GLN A 294 -9.79 2.36 28.19
N GLY A 295 -9.92 2.27 26.86
CA GLY A 295 -9.18 1.30 26.06
C GLY A 295 -9.64 -0.16 26.22
N LYS A 296 -10.79 -0.41 26.87
CA LYS A 296 -11.41 -1.73 27.00
C LYS A 296 -12.74 -1.73 26.29
N VAL A 297 -13.07 -2.86 25.66
CA VAL A 297 -14.34 -3.06 24.98
C VAL A 297 -15.33 -3.73 25.91
N PHE A 298 -16.54 -3.22 25.93
CA PHE A 298 -17.63 -3.66 26.79
C PHE A 298 -18.88 -3.98 25.99
N VAL A 299 -19.71 -4.85 26.57
CA VAL A 299 -21.09 -5.09 26.18
C VAL A 299 -21.99 -5.03 27.44
N TYR A 300 -23.28 -4.82 27.23
CA TYR A 300 -24.25 -5.04 28.30
C TYR A 300 -24.87 -6.42 28.15
N LYS A 301 -24.58 -7.35 29.08
CA LYS A 301 -25.27 -8.63 29.23
C LYS A 301 -26.59 -8.44 29.94
N VAL A 302 -27.59 -9.20 29.55
CA VAL A 302 -28.91 -9.23 30.22
C VAL A 302 -28.95 -10.43 31.14
N GLU A 303 -29.03 -10.19 32.45
CA GLU A 303 -29.18 -11.23 33.47
C GLU A 303 -30.41 -10.86 34.31
N ASN A 304 -31.42 -11.74 34.36
CA ASN A 304 -32.69 -11.50 35.05
C ASN A 304 -33.29 -10.09 34.74
N ASP A 305 -33.44 -9.79 33.47
CA ASP A 305 -33.94 -8.51 32.94
C ASP A 305 -33.12 -7.28 33.35
N THR A 306 -31.94 -7.46 33.91
CA THR A 306 -31.08 -6.40 34.40
C THR A 306 -29.79 -6.38 33.57
N LEU A 307 -29.37 -5.16 33.17
CA LEU A 307 -28.16 -4.95 32.40
C LEU A 307 -26.92 -4.99 33.31
N LYS A 308 -25.96 -5.85 32.97
CA LYS A 308 -24.64 -5.90 33.56
C LYS A 308 -23.57 -5.63 32.51
N GLN A 309 -22.66 -4.72 32.82
CA GLN A 309 -21.52 -4.45 31.98
C GLN A 309 -20.52 -5.60 32.07
N ALA A 310 -20.12 -6.14 30.92
CA ALA A 310 -19.12 -7.18 30.80
C ALA A 310 -17.97 -6.71 29.90
N ILE A 311 -16.74 -6.96 30.33
CA ILE A 311 -15.55 -6.73 29.53
C ILE A 311 -15.44 -7.88 28.53
N ILE A 312 -15.14 -7.55 27.27
CA ILE A 312 -14.88 -8.52 26.23
C ILE A 312 -13.54 -8.24 25.56
N THR A 313 -12.89 -9.31 25.09
CA THR A 313 -11.73 -9.20 24.21
C THR A 313 -12.19 -9.55 22.78
N LEU A 314 -11.83 -8.70 21.83
CA LEU A 314 -12.12 -8.95 20.43
C LEU A 314 -10.93 -9.58 19.73
N LYS A 315 -11.17 -10.64 18.98
CA LYS A 315 -10.18 -11.27 18.11
C LYS A 315 -10.03 -10.52 16.79
N SER A 316 -11.15 -10.02 16.26
CA SER A 316 -11.19 -9.24 15.01
C SER A 316 -12.47 -8.41 14.92
N ARG A 317 -12.42 -7.38 14.09
CA ARG A 317 -13.60 -6.60 13.66
C ARG A 317 -13.81 -6.84 12.16
N ALA A 318 -15.02 -7.12 11.76
CA ALA A 318 -15.38 -7.44 10.38
C ALA A 318 -16.57 -6.57 9.97
N ASP A 319 -16.33 -5.57 9.17
CA ASP A 319 -17.35 -4.60 8.67
C ASP A 319 -18.27 -4.10 9.80
N ASN A 320 -19.36 -4.81 10.07
CA ASN A 320 -20.36 -4.46 11.09
C ASN A 320 -20.43 -5.48 12.24
N TYR A 321 -19.50 -6.44 12.28
CA TYR A 321 -19.44 -7.49 13.29
C TYR A 321 -18.13 -7.43 14.07
N ALA A 322 -18.18 -7.92 15.31
CA ALA A 322 -17.02 -8.17 16.13
C ALA A 322 -16.92 -9.67 16.45
N VAL A 323 -15.76 -10.25 16.19
CA VAL A 323 -15.45 -11.63 16.57
C VAL A 323 -14.89 -11.60 18.00
N VAL A 324 -15.58 -12.26 18.91
CA VAL A 324 -15.23 -12.26 20.34
C VAL A 324 -14.26 -13.39 20.64
N GLU A 325 -13.15 -13.06 21.30
CA GLU A 325 -12.17 -14.02 21.80
C GLU A 325 -12.54 -14.50 23.21
N SER A 326 -12.95 -13.58 24.10
CA SER A 326 -13.29 -13.89 25.48
C SER A 326 -14.27 -12.89 26.08
N GLY A 327 -14.91 -13.27 27.20
CA GLY A 327 -15.85 -12.43 27.96
C GLY A 327 -17.32 -12.73 27.69
N LEU A 328 -17.65 -13.51 26.66
CA LEU A 328 -18.99 -14.00 26.35
C LEU A 328 -19.00 -15.52 26.16
N LYS A 329 -20.18 -16.10 26.30
CA LYS A 329 -20.46 -17.52 26.04
C LYS A 329 -21.57 -17.66 25.00
N ASN A 330 -21.59 -18.79 24.32
CA ASN A 330 -22.71 -19.14 23.45
C ASN A 330 -24.01 -19.19 24.27
N GLY A 331 -25.06 -18.52 23.78
CA GLY A 331 -26.34 -18.37 24.47
C GLY A 331 -26.46 -17.14 25.38
N ASP A 332 -25.38 -16.39 25.63
CA ASP A 332 -25.48 -15.12 26.36
C ASP A 332 -26.40 -14.14 25.63
N VAL A 333 -27.21 -13.40 26.38
CA VAL A 333 -28.09 -12.36 25.83
C VAL A 333 -27.42 -11.00 26.04
N ILE A 334 -27.25 -10.23 25.00
CA ILE A 334 -26.66 -8.89 25.07
C ILE A 334 -27.57 -7.81 24.48
N LEU A 335 -27.43 -6.60 24.96
CA LEU A 335 -28.12 -5.42 24.44
C LEU A 335 -27.62 -5.12 23.03
N ALA A 336 -28.52 -5.03 22.07
CA ALA A 336 -28.16 -4.85 20.66
C ALA A 336 -28.09 -3.39 20.23
N GLN A 337 -28.90 -2.52 20.84
CA GLN A 337 -28.96 -1.08 20.53
C GLN A 337 -29.36 -0.28 21.77
N GLY A 338 -29.07 1.02 21.76
CA GLY A 338 -29.47 1.94 22.82
C GLY A 338 -28.49 2.02 23.99
N LEU A 339 -27.23 1.60 23.79
CA LEU A 339 -26.18 1.59 24.81
C LEU A 339 -26.01 2.96 25.51
N ASN A 340 -26.18 4.06 24.78
CA ASN A 340 -26.05 5.43 25.30
C ASN A 340 -27.19 5.86 26.23
N LYS A 341 -28.28 5.08 26.28
CA LYS A 341 -29.53 5.40 27.07
C LYS A 341 -29.63 4.58 28.35
N VAL A 342 -28.68 3.67 28.59
CA VAL A 342 -28.73 2.71 29.69
C VAL A 342 -27.46 2.76 30.54
N ARG A 343 -27.53 2.20 31.74
CA ARG A 343 -26.40 2.02 32.66
C ARG A 343 -26.46 0.64 33.27
N THR A 344 -25.36 0.21 33.86
CA THR A 344 -25.33 -1.01 34.68
C THR A 344 -26.41 -0.92 35.77
N GLY A 345 -27.18 -1.99 35.92
CA GLY A 345 -28.30 -2.07 36.89
C GLY A 345 -29.65 -1.59 36.32
N THR A 346 -29.68 -1.12 35.07
CA THR A 346 -30.98 -0.75 34.42
C THR A 346 -31.81 -2.01 34.17
N VAL A 347 -33.06 -2.00 34.64
CA VAL A 347 -34.05 -3.06 34.37
C VAL A 347 -34.68 -2.80 33.02
N ILE A 348 -34.70 -3.75 32.13
CA ILE A 348 -35.23 -3.66 30.78
C ILE A 348 -36.26 -4.75 30.51
N LYS A 349 -37.07 -4.56 29.49
CA LYS A 349 -37.89 -5.63 28.91
C LYS A 349 -37.16 -6.10 27.62
N PRO A 350 -36.53 -7.28 27.65
CA PRO A 350 -35.82 -7.76 26.48
C PRO A 350 -36.73 -8.02 25.29
N GLN A 351 -36.38 -7.47 24.13
CA GLN A 351 -37.04 -7.73 22.85
C GLN A 351 -36.06 -8.41 21.93
N PRO A 352 -36.13 -9.73 21.74
CA PRO A 352 -35.23 -10.45 20.86
C PRO A 352 -35.35 -9.97 19.42
N ILE A 353 -34.19 -9.69 18.78
CA ILE A 353 -34.12 -9.35 17.38
C ILE A 353 -33.06 -10.23 16.69
N SER A 354 -33.20 -10.41 15.39
CA SER A 354 -32.17 -11.15 14.63
C SER A 354 -30.96 -10.27 14.35
N MET A 355 -29.79 -10.87 14.37
CA MET A 355 -28.51 -10.20 14.06
C MET A 355 -28.52 -9.55 12.66
N ASP A 356 -29.10 -10.24 11.66
CA ASP A 356 -29.22 -9.75 10.28
C ASP A 356 -30.02 -8.46 10.14
N SER A 357 -30.98 -8.22 11.04
CA SER A 357 -31.78 -6.99 11.01
C SER A 357 -30.99 -5.74 11.42
N LEU A 358 -29.93 -5.93 12.21
CA LEU A 358 -29.03 -4.86 12.66
C LEU A 358 -28.02 -4.51 11.58
N VAL A 359 -27.45 -5.51 10.94
CA VAL A 359 -26.37 -5.34 9.97
C VAL A 359 -26.85 -4.73 8.65
N LYS A 360 -28.04 -5.11 8.17
CA LYS A 360 -28.62 -4.54 6.93
C LYS A 360 -28.94 -3.03 7.00
N LYS A 361 -29.04 -2.45 8.20
CA LYS A 361 -29.35 -1.01 8.39
C LYS A 361 -28.11 -0.11 8.39
N ILE A 362 -26.92 -0.67 8.44
CA ILE A 362 -25.68 0.10 8.48
C ILE A 362 -24.99 -0.01 7.12
N GLN A 363 -25.62 0.56 6.08
CA GLN A 363 -24.88 0.91 4.86
C GLN A 363 -24.15 2.23 5.12
N PRO A 364 -22.84 2.33 4.85
CA PRO A 364 -22.14 3.60 4.93
C PRO A 364 -22.81 4.56 3.93
N ILE A 365 -23.29 5.68 4.46
CA ILE A 365 -23.73 6.81 3.64
C ILE A 365 -22.46 7.58 3.28
N PHE A 366 -21.87 7.29 2.14
CA PHE A 366 -20.87 8.12 1.48
C PHE A 366 -21.30 8.34 0.04
#